data_1d830a8019ac5509513e1d0585085034
#
_entry.id   1d830a8019ac5509513e1d0585085034
#
_cell.length_a   1.000
_cell.length_b   1.000
_cell.length_c   1.000
_cell.angle_alpha   90.00
_cell.angle_beta   90.00
_cell.angle_gamma   90.00
#
_symmetry.space_group_name_H-M   'P 1'
#
loop_
_entity.id
_entity.type
_entity.pdbx_description
1 polymer ?
#
loop_
_entity_poly.entity_id
_entity_poly.type
_entity_poly.pdbx_seq_one_letter_code
_entity_poly.pdbx_strand_id
1 'polypeptide(L)'
;MDEQAPRLASFFLVPPGLVVAGILLFVALLSRHQPLTVLSLLILGTAACAKLWAQASRSRLASSAAVDRSRLFPGEPLALTVKVANRSFLPLALQVTAPIGGFLHSSGEPAACGEAGLLWYQTVDFRWTLTAARRGVFHLGGHRCTAGDLLGFFGSTHTAQKALEIVVYPRVVPTVRFPLSRRDFFGVPGAESPIRDPVYILGTRDYQPGRPAKHIHWKATARHHRLQEKLFEPTEHEKILLSLDVEGFARLGAEQEFERTLEAIASVAVRLDREGCAVGLIANGAFGGRTGAAVPIGRHPQQLPTILEALARLSMKPMALLLDIIRGGNHLPWGVSCLGFSADSGGGTASVLDYFARRHVPVILFVTRPEDGAPHADVRPLESILLKERAA
;
A
#
# COMPACT_ATOMS: atom_id res chain seq x y z
N MET A 1 26.93 6.65 7.77
CA MET A 1 25.64 7.20 8.21
C MET A 1 25.56 6.92 9.69
N ASP A 2 25.92 7.95 10.47
CA ASP A 2 26.09 7.83 11.92
C ASP A 2 24.76 7.59 12.61
N GLU A 3 24.66 6.42 13.18
CA GLU A 3 23.63 5.99 14.10
C GLU A 3 23.77 6.82 15.38
N GLN A 4 23.03 7.92 15.48
CA GLN A 4 22.98 8.68 16.73
C GLN A 4 22.36 7.78 17.79
N ALA A 5 23.22 7.09 18.53
CA ALA A 5 22.85 6.35 19.71
C ALA A 5 22.17 7.30 20.70
N PRO A 6 21.07 6.89 21.34
CA PRO A 6 20.36 7.72 22.31
C PRO A 6 21.31 8.10 23.45
N ARG A 7 21.35 9.38 23.73
CA ARG A 7 22.18 9.99 24.77
C ARG A 7 21.63 9.67 26.17
N LEU A 8 21.71 8.42 26.59
CA LEU A 8 21.90 8.15 28.00
C LEU A 8 23.38 8.36 28.27
N ALA A 9 23.77 9.57 28.61
CA ALA A 9 25.16 10.05 28.72
C ALA A 9 26.02 9.25 29.68
N SER A 10 25.44 8.40 30.52
CA SER A 10 26.10 7.63 31.56
C SER A 10 26.69 6.30 31.10
N PHE A 11 26.24 5.74 29.96
CA PHE A 11 26.65 4.39 29.54
C PHE A 11 28.17 4.24 29.25
N PHE A 12 28.83 5.31 28.80
CA PHE A 12 30.25 5.31 28.52
C PHE A 12 31.11 5.60 29.75
N LEU A 13 30.58 6.27 30.77
CA LEU A 13 31.30 6.67 31.97
C LEU A 13 31.23 5.64 33.11
N VAL A 14 30.18 4.81 33.12
CA VAL A 14 29.97 3.83 34.21
C VAL A 14 31.03 2.74 34.27
N PRO A 15 31.46 2.08 33.17
CA PRO A 15 32.49 1.02 33.24
C PRO A 15 33.82 1.52 33.75
N PRO A 16 34.39 2.62 33.25
CA PRO A 16 35.66 3.11 33.81
C PRO A 16 35.51 3.60 35.25
N GLY A 17 34.40 4.21 35.63
CA GLY A 17 34.13 4.61 37.01
C GLY A 17 34.09 3.45 37.99
N LEU A 18 33.50 2.31 37.58
CA LEU A 18 33.50 1.09 38.39
C LEU A 18 34.89 0.48 38.58
N VAL A 19 35.72 0.54 37.54
CA VAL A 19 37.13 0.09 37.63
C VAL A 19 37.90 0.95 38.63
N VAL A 20 37.76 2.27 38.55
CA VAL A 20 38.36 3.21 39.49
C VAL A 20 37.88 2.94 40.92
N ALA A 21 36.55 2.76 41.12
CA ALA A 21 35.99 2.44 42.43
C ALA A 21 36.53 1.09 42.97
N GLY A 22 36.75 0.11 42.12
CA GLY A 22 37.37 -1.17 42.47
C GLY A 22 38.83 -1.03 42.91
N ILE A 23 39.62 -0.21 42.18
CA ILE A 23 41.00 0.09 42.53
C ILE A 23 41.05 0.86 43.86
N LEU A 24 40.16 1.86 44.04
CA LEU A 24 40.09 2.61 45.31
C LEU A 24 39.71 1.71 46.47
N LEU A 25 38.82 0.76 46.30
CA LEU A 25 38.46 -0.22 47.32
C LEU A 25 39.69 -1.08 47.68
N PHE A 26 40.43 -1.54 46.68
CA PHE A 26 41.62 -2.36 46.89
C PHE A 26 42.69 -1.60 47.68
N VAL A 27 42.97 -0.35 47.29
CA VAL A 27 43.94 0.53 47.98
C VAL A 27 43.44 0.85 49.39
N ALA A 28 42.18 1.11 49.61
CA ALA A 28 41.59 1.41 50.91
C ALA A 28 41.70 0.23 51.90
N LEU A 29 41.53 -1.00 51.38
CA LEU A 29 41.71 -2.23 52.18
C LEU A 29 43.16 -2.42 52.58
N LEU A 30 44.16 -2.18 51.68
CA LEU A 30 45.54 -2.28 51.94
C LEU A 30 46.05 -1.24 53.00
N SER A 31 45.55 -0.01 52.85
CA SER A 31 45.90 1.11 53.73
C SER A 31 45.06 1.19 55.01
N ARG A 32 44.16 0.27 55.25
CA ARG A 32 43.24 0.23 56.40
C ARG A 32 42.45 1.54 56.63
N HIS A 33 42.18 2.31 55.54
CA HIS A 33 41.40 3.55 55.63
C HIS A 33 39.90 3.25 55.63
N GLN A 34 39.27 3.12 56.81
CA GLN A 34 37.88 2.79 57.00
C GLN A 34 36.89 3.68 56.22
N PRO A 35 37.03 5.05 56.21
CA PRO A 35 36.08 5.89 55.48
C PRO A 35 36.10 5.66 53.97
N LEU A 36 37.29 5.45 53.40
CA LEU A 36 37.45 5.22 51.97
C LEU A 36 36.92 3.84 51.56
N THR A 37 37.07 2.83 52.42
CA THR A 37 36.50 1.49 52.22
C THR A 37 34.98 1.55 52.18
N VAL A 38 34.35 2.26 53.13
CA VAL A 38 32.91 2.39 53.18
C VAL A 38 32.38 3.12 51.95
N LEU A 39 33.02 4.22 51.54
CA LEU A 39 32.61 4.98 50.35
C LEU A 39 32.72 4.12 49.06
N SER A 40 33.81 3.42 48.87
CA SER A 40 34.00 2.58 47.68
C SER A 40 33.03 1.40 47.66
N LEU A 41 32.70 0.82 48.80
CA LEU A 41 31.75 -0.27 48.94
C LEU A 41 30.30 0.21 48.67
N LEU A 42 30.00 1.44 49.07
CA LEU A 42 28.71 2.07 48.78
C LEU A 42 28.54 2.34 47.28
N ILE A 43 29.57 2.86 46.61
CA ILE A 43 29.56 3.11 45.17
C ILE A 43 29.38 1.79 44.38
N LEU A 44 30.17 0.76 44.72
CA LEU A 44 30.06 -0.54 44.06
C LEU A 44 28.73 -1.23 44.35
N GLY A 45 28.23 -1.11 45.58
CA GLY A 45 26.96 -1.66 46.00
C GLY A 45 25.79 -1.02 45.26
N THR A 46 25.77 0.33 45.15
CA THR A 46 24.73 1.05 44.39
C THR A 46 24.75 0.68 42.89
N ALA A 47 25.96 0.55 42.31
CA ALA A 47 26.09 0.14 40.93
C ALA A 47 25.64 -1.31 40.68
N ALA A 48 25.97 -2.23 41.63
CA ALA A 48 25.50 -3.61 41.56
C ALA A 48 23.96 -3.68 41.65
N CYS A 49 23.37 -2.95 42.60
CA CYS A 49 21.92 -2.84 42.72
C CYS A 49 21.25 -2.26 41.42
N ALA A 50 21.82 -1.20 40.85
CA ALA A 50 21.32 -0.61 39.61
C ALA A 50 21.41 -1.59 38.42
N LYS A 51 22.49 -2.38 38.34
CA LYS A 51 22.63 -3.42 37.31
C LYS A 51 21.60 -4.55 37.45
N LEU A 52 21.40 -5.04 38.67
CA LEU A 52 20.38 -6.05 38.95
C LEU A 52 18.98 -5.53 38.68
N TRP A 53 18.72 -4.25 39.00
CA TRP A 53 17.49 -3.56 38.69
C TRP A 53 17.22 -3.51 37.19
N ALA A 54 18.20 -3.03 36.39
CA ALA A 54 18.05 -2.96 34.95
C ALA A 54 17.82 -4.34 34.30
N GLN A 55 18.50 -5.39 34.81
CA GLN A 55 18.27 -6.77 34.34
C GLN A 55 16.87 -7.31 34.70
N ALA A 56 16.41 -7.07 35.92
CA ALA A 56 15.08 -7.51 36.38
C ALA A 56 13.95 -6.79 35.62
N SER A 57 14.13 -5.52 35.28
CA SER A 57 13.16 -4.72 34.54
C SER A 57 13.03 -5.17 33.09
N ARG A 58 14.12 -5.64 32.46
CA ARG A 58 14.14 -6.10 31.06
C ARG A 58 13.13 -7.22 30.77
N SER A 59 13.03 -8.22 31.64
CA SER A 59 12.20 -9.40 31.42
C SER A 59 10.69 -9.13 31.62
N ARG A 60 10.34 -7.97 32.19
CA ARG A 60 8.96 -7.60 32.54
C ARG A 60 8.41 -6.40 31.76
N LEU A 61 9.15 -5.93 30.74
CA LEU A 61 8.69 -4.88 29.85
C LEU A 61 7.88 -5.52 28.72
N ALA A 62 6.63 -5.11 28.57
CA ALA A 62 5.79 -5.51 27.44
C ALA A 62 5.55 -4.30 26.52
N SER A 63 5.83 -4.44 25.24
CA SER A 63 5.57 -3.39 24.25
C SER A 63 4.76 -3.91 23.09
N SER A 64 3.88 -3.07 22.55
CA SER A 64 3.10 -3.35 21.36
C SER A 64 2.93 -2.09 20.52
N ALA A 65 3.02 -2.24 19.20
CA ALA A 65 2.74 -1.18 18.26
C ALA A 65 1.42 -1.45 17.53
N ALA A 66 0.65 -0.40 17.31
CA ALA A 66 -0.58 -0.43 16.56
C ALA A 66 -0.69 0.83 15.69
N VAL A 67 -1.38 0.72 14.57
CA VAL A 67 -1.72 1.83 13.67
C VAL A 67 -3.24 1.92 13.58
N ASP A 68 -3.75 3.11 13.36
CA ASP A 68 -5.20 3.35 13.22
C ASP A 68 -5.73 2.79 11.89
N ARG A 69 -4.92 2.78 10.85
CA ARG A 69 -5.27 2.24 9.53
C ARG A 69 -4.04 1.64 8.84
N SER A 70 -4.27 0.61 8.03
CA SER A 70 -3.21 -0.07 7.26
C SER A 70 -3.19 0.31 5.78
N ARG A 71 -4.17 1.09 5.32
CA ARG A 71 -4.32 1.55 3.94
C ARG A 71 -4.65 3.02 3.94
N LEU A 72 -3.95 3.81 3.13
CA LEU A 72 -4.10 5.27 3.06
C LEU A 72 -3.65 5.81 1.70
N PHE A 73 -4.08 7.04 1.39
CA PHE A 73 -3.59 7.80 0.25
C PHE A 73 -2.42 8.71 0.65
N PRO A 74 -1.57 9.14 -0.32
CA PRO A 74 -0.51 10.10 -0.04
C PRO A 74 -1.07 11.39 0.56
N GLY A 75 -0.40 11.90 1.60
CA GLY A 75 -0.83 13.09 2.35
C GLY A 75 -1.82 12.82 3.47
N GLU A 76 -2.42 11.64 3.56
CA GLU A 76 -3.28 11.30 4.69
C GLU A 76 -2.47 11.02 5.96
N PRO A 77 -2.96 11.50 7.12
CA PRO A 77 -2.31 11.23 8.40
C PRO A 77 -2.56 9.80 8.87
N LEU A 78 -1.53 9.19 9.43
CA LEU A 78 -1.52 7.89 10.08
C LEU A 78 -1.11 8.05 11.53
N ALA A 79 -1.89 7.55 12.47
CA ALA A 79 -1.52 7.53 13.87
C ALA A 79 -0.81 6.21 14.22
N LEU A 80 0.50 6.32 14.53
CA LEU A 80 1.28 5.22 15.11
C LEU A 80 1.20 5.33 16.63
N THR A 81 0.70 4.28 17.29
CA THR A 81 0.62 4.19 18.75
C THR A 81 1.50 3.05 19.23
N VAL A 82 2.47 3.36 20.09
CA VAL A 82 3.28 2.35 20.78
C VAL A 82 2.91 2.36 22.26
N LYS A 83 2.35 1.25 22.73
CA LYS A 83 2.01 1.02 24.11
C LYS A 83 3.14 0.28 24.79
N VAL A 84 3.60 0.80 25.92
CA VAL A 84 4.64 0.15 26.72
C VAL A 84 4.13 0.02 28.15
N ALA A 85 4.14 -1.20 28.66
CA ALA A 85 3.70 -1.53 30.01
C ALA A 85 4.87 -2.06 30.83
N ASN A 86 5.10 -1.43 31.97
CA ASN A 86 5.99 -1.95 33.00
C ASN A 86 5.22 -2.96 33.85
N ARG A 87 5.55 -4.24 33.74
CA ARG A 87 4.96 -5.32 34.55
C ARG A 87 5.79 -5.63 35.79
N SER A 88 6.71 -4.73 36.18
CA SER A 88 7.55 -4.89 37.34
C SER A 88 7.14 -3.95 38.48
N PHE A 89 7.56 -4.31 39.68
CA PHE A 89 7.49 -3.47 40.87
C PHE A 89 8.52 -2.32 40.83
N LEU A 90 9.50 -2.38 39.90
CA LEU A 90 10.57 -1.43 39.83
C LEU A 90 10.25 -0.30 38.86
N PRO A 91 10.38 0.97 39.28
CA PRO A 91 10.27 2.09 38.34
C PRO A 91 11.43 2.10 37.35
N LEU A 92 11.21 2.62 36.14
CA LEU A 92 12.19 2.65 35.08
C LEU A 92 12.08 3.92 34.23
N ALA A 93 13.21 4.36 33.68
CA ALA A 93 13.26 5.34 32.63
C ALA A 93 13.13 4.59 31.28
N LEU A 94 12.25 5.07 30.41
CA LEU A 94 11.96 4.46 29.12
C LEU A 94 12.20 5.47 28.01
N GLN A 95 12.93 5.03 27.00
CA GLN A 95 13.05 5.69 25.72
C GLN A 95 12.54 4.75 24.62
N VAL A 96 11.64 5.24 23.79
CA VAL A 96 11.08 4.50 22.65
C VAL A 96 11.53 5.16 21.37
N THR A 97 12.09 4.39 20.46
CA THR A 97 12.45 4.84 19.11
C THR A 97 11.76 3.94 18.09
N ALA A 98 10.93 4.51 17.24
CA ALA A 98 10.27 3.79 16.15
C ALA A 98 10.79 4.33 14.81
N PRO A 99 11.43 3.49 13.97
CA PRO A 99 11.82 3.88 12.63
C PRO A 99 10.55 4.08 11.79
N ILE A 100 10.45 5.23 11.12
CA ILE A 100 9.25 5.61 10.36
C ILE A 100 9.33 5.27 8.87
N GLY A 101 10.46 4.69 8.41
CA GLY A 101 10.63 4.25 7.02
C GLY A 101 10.48 5.40 6.01
N GLY A 102 9.59 5.25 5.04
CA GLY A 102 9.31 6.27 4.03
C GLY A 102 8.24 7.29 4.43
N PHE A 103 7.84 7.35 5.71
CA PHE A 103 6.89 8.34 6.21
C PHE A 103 7.62 9.60 6.68
N LEU A 104 6.89 10.71 6.65
CA LEU A 104 7.34 11.98 7.21
C LEU A 104 6.68 12.16 8.59
N HIS A 105 7.50 12.44 9.59
CA HIS A 105 7.01 12.92 10.87
C HIS A 105 6.73 14.41 10.80
N SER A 106 5.76 14.91 11.57
CA SER A 106 5.43 16.33 11.62
C SER A 106 6.61 17.21 12.04
N SER A 107 7.60 16.66 12.76
CA SER A 107 8.86 17.35 13.14
C SER A 107 9.99 17.21 12.11
N GLY A 108 9.81 16.45 11.02
CA GLY A 108 10.84 16.20 10.00
C GLY A 108 11.95 15.23 10.43
N GLU A 109 11.83 14.58 11.57
CA GLU A 109 12.81 13.62 12.07
C GLU A 109 12.67 12.25 11.40
N PRO A 110 13.78 11.51 11.19
CA PRO A 110 13.77 10.20 10.52
C PRO A 110 13.22 9.06 11.40
N ALA A 111 13.03 9.31 12.68
CA ALA A 111 12.48 8.35 13.64
C ALA A 111 11.56 9.04 14.64
N ALA A 112 10.51 8.34 15.03
CA ALA A 112 9.62 8.78 16.11
C ALA A 112 10.25 8.41 17.45
N CYS A 113 10.64 9.41 18.24
CA CYS A 113 11.25 9.24 19.56
C CYS A 113 10.31 9.72 20.67
N GLY A 114 10.31 9.00 21.79
CA GLY A 114 9.56 9.38 22.96
C GLY A 114 10.26 8.90 24.23
N GLU A 115 10.19 9.70 25.30
CA GLU A 115 10.75 9.39 26.60
C GLU A 115 9.69 9.47 27.67
N ALA A 116 9.73 8.57 28.65
CA ALA A 116 8.84 8.57 29.79
C ALA A 116 9.46 7.87 31.01
N GLY A 117 9.13 8.35 32.20
CA GLY A 117 9.36 7.60 33.42
C GLY A 117 8.14 6.71 33.72
N LEU A 118 8.37 5.42 33.93
CA LEU A 118 7.33 4.47 34.28
C LEU A 118 7.49 4.04 35.73
N LEU A 119 6.43 4.25 36.51
CA LEU A 119 6.33 3.68 37.85
C LEU A 119 5.97 2.19 37.77
N TRP A 120 5.84 1.56 38.94
CA TRP A 120 5.42 0.16 39.07
C TRP A 120 4.05 -0.08 38.43
N TYR A 121 3.94 -1.12 37.61
CA TYR A 121 2.71 -1.55 36.92
C TYR A 121 2.03 -0.48 36.04
N GLN A 122 2.75 0.56 35.65
CA GLN A 122 2.25 1.64 34.83
C GLN A 122 2.37 1.30 33.34
N THR A 123 1.42 1.81 32.56
CA THR A 123 1.43 1.77 31.08
C THR A 123 1.46 3.19 30.54
N VAL A 124 2.25 3.39 29.49
CA VAL A 124 2.31 4.64 28.75
C VAL A 124 2.04 4.39 27.26
N ASP A 125 1.33 5.31 26.65
CA ASP A 125 1.01 5.29 25.22
C ASP A 125 1.76 6.45 24.52
N PHE A 126 2.67 6.12 23.62
CA PHE A 126 3.29 7.08 22.73
C PHE A 126 2.51 7.13 21.43
N ARG A 127 2.12 8.33 21.00
CA ARG A 127 1.36 8.52 19.77
C ARG A 127 2.05 9.54 18.87
N TRP A 128 2.29 9.13 17.63
CA TRP A 128 2.88 9.98 16.59
C TRP A 128 1.97 10.02 15.38
N THR A 129 1.87 11.20 14.78
CA THR A 129 1.18 11.39 13.51
C THR A 129 2.21 11.39 12.39
N LEU A 130 2.07 10.44 11.48
CA LEU A 130 2.94 10.23 10.33
C LEU A 130 2.15 10.54 9.06
N THR A 131 2.81 11.04 8.01
CA THR A 131 2.22 11.24 6.69
C THR A 131 2.99 10.48 5.64
N ALA A 132 2.28 9.83 4.72
CA ALA A 132 2.90 9.13 3.60
C ALA A 132 3.23 10.13 2.48
N ALA A 133 4.50 10.20 2.08
CA ALA A 133 4.93 11.07 0.99
C ALA A 133 4.74 10.45 -0.40
N ARG A 134 4.84 9.14 -0.52
CA ARG A 134 4.81 8.38 -1.78
C ARG A 134 3.99 7.12 -1.63
N ARG A 135 3.45 6.62 -2.77
CA ARG A 135 2.84 5.30 -2.81
C ARG A 135 3.85 4.19 -2.51
N GLY A 136 3.36 3.04 -2.10
CA GLY A 136 4.19 1.86 -1.87
C GLY A 136 3.71 1.00 -0.73
N VAL A 137 4.47 -0.04 -0.45
CA VAL A 137 4.29 -0.89 0.74
C VAL A 137 5.40 -0.59 1.71
N PHE A 138 5.02 -0.14 2.88
CA PHE A 138 5.93 0.22 3.95
C PHE A 138 5.76 -0.73 5.13
N HIS A 139 6.85 -1.04 5.79
CA HIS A 139 6.84 -1.85 6.99
C HIS A 139 7.22 -0.96 8.16
N LEU A 140 6.22 -0.57 8.94
CA LEU A 140 6.43 0.09 10.22
C LEU A 140 6.57 -1.00 11.29
N GLY A 141 7.74 -1.14 11.83
CA GLY A 141 7.97 -2.17 12.83
C GLY A 141 9.39 -2.13 13.37
N GLY A 142 9.60 -2.89 14.41
CA GLY A 142 10.90 -2.93 15.02
C GLY A 142 11.16 -1.73 15.94
N HIS A 143 10.12 -1.24 16.65
CA HIS A 143 10.34 -0.20 17.64
C HIS A 143 11.29 -0.70 18.70
N ARG A 144 12.25 0.16 19.04
CA ARG A 144 13.28 -0.09 20.05
C ARG A 144 12.86 0.59 21.34
N CYS A 145 12.73 -0.21 22.39
CA CYS A 145 12.50 0.28 23.74
C CYS A 145 13.79 0.15 24.54
N THR A 146 14.38 1.25 24.94
CA THR A 146 15.51 1.26 25.87
C THR A 146 14.99 1.58 27.25
N ALA A 147 15.05 0.62 28.14
CA ALA A 147 14.65 0.77 29.54
C ALA A 147 15.89 0.80 30.42
N GLY A 148 15.97 1.78 31.30
CA GLY A 148 17.06 1.96 32.23
C GLY A 148 16.59 2.09 33.68
N ASP A 149 17.53 2.00 34.63
CA ASP A 149 17.33 2.38 36.00
C ASP A 149 17.07 3.90 36.11
N LEU A 150 16.49 4.35 37.21
CA LEU A 150 16.18 5.79 37.41
C LEU A 150 17.47 6.64 37.50
N LEU A 151 18.60 6.05 37.83
CA LEU A 151 19.87 6.76 37.90
C LEU A 151 20.56 6.87 36.54
N GLY A 152 20.09 6.15 35.52
CA GLY A 152 20.64 6.16 34.17
C GLY A 152 22.02 5.45 34.06
N PHE A 153 22.40 4.60 35.00
CA PHE A 153 23.67 3.90 34.97
C PHE A 153 23.67 2.70 34.02
N PHE A 154 22.56 2.00 33.95
CA PHE A 154 22.43 0.79 33.13
C PHE A 154 21.12 0.85 32.30
N GLY A 155 21.24 0.67 30.99
CA GLY A 155 20.11 0.55 30.09
C GLY A 155 20.09 -0.84 29.45
N SER A 156 18.91 -1.35 29.17
CA SER A 156 18.71 -2.54 28.36
C SER A 156 17.78 -2.25 27.22
N THR A 157 18.17 -2.65 26.02
CA THR A 157 17.39 -2.42 24.81
C THR A 157 16.60 -3.67 24.45
N HIS A 158 15.31 -3.49 24.21
CA HIS A 158 14.42 -4.50 23.67
C HIS A 158 13.86 -4.03 22.34
N THR A 159 14.01 -4.83 21.30
CA THR A 159 13.49 -4.53 19.97
C THR A 159 12.30 -5.45 19.69
N ALA A 160 11.13 -4.85 19.44
CA ALA A 160 9.96 -5.60 19.02
C ALA A 160 10.08 -5.89 17.52
N GLN A 161 9.95 -7.16 17.13
CA GLN A 161 10.13 -7.60 15.73
C GLN A 161 8.87 -7.55 14.88
N LYS A 162 7.69 -7.25 15.45
CA LYS A 162 6.43 -7.27 14.71
C LYS A 162 6.37 -6.09 13.73
N ALA A 163 6.59 -6.38 12.45
CA ALA A 163 6.39 -5.42 11.39
C ALA A 163 4.88 -5.25 11.10
N LEU A 164 4.45 -3.99 10.99
CA LEU A 164 3.11 -3.60 10.56
C LEU A 164 3.20 -3.20 9.09
N GLU A 165 2.51 -3.93 8.22
CA GLU A 165 2.45 -3.60 6.79
C GLU A 165 1.45 -2.47 6.57
N ILE A 166 1.89 -1.42 5.87
CA ILE A 166 1.07 -0.28 5.50
C ILE A 166 1.16 -0.10 3.99
N VAL A 167 -0.01 -0.07 3.36
CA VAL A 167 -0.13 0.11 1.92
C VAL A 167 -0.56 1.54 1.64
N VAL A 168 0.27 2.29 0.92
CA VAL A 168 -0.04 3.63 0.45
C VAL A 168 -0.42 3.54 -1.02
N TYR A 169 -1.68 3.87 -1.33
CA TYR A 169 -2.22 3.86 -2.69
C TYR A 169 -1.59 4.93 -3.57
N PRO A 170 -1.67 4.81 -4.91
CA PRO A 170 -1.36 5.93 -5.80
C PRO A 170 -2.30 7.11 -5.53
N ARG A 171 -1.79 8.34 -5.76
CA ARG A 171 -2.61 9.55 -5.68
C ARG A 171 -3.73 9.49 -6.73
N VAL A 172 -4.95 9.84 -6.33
CA VAL A 172 -6.08 9.96 -7.25
C VAL A 172 -6.29 11.42 -7.57
N VAL A 173 -6.20 11.76 -8.84
CA VAL A 173 -6.37 13.12 -9.36
C VAL A 173 -7.62 13.21 -10.24
N PRO A 174 -8.26 14.38 -10.34
CA PRO A 174 -9.39 14.54 -11.22
C PRO A 174 -9.02 14.26 -12.69
N THR A 175 -9.83 13.46 -13.39
CA THR A 175 -9.61 13.12 -14.79
C THR A 175 -10.55 13.89 -15.71
N VAL A 176 -10.07 14.24 -16.90
CA VAL A 176 -10.89 14.80 -17.97
C VAL A 176 -11.91 13.73 -18.40
N ARG A 177 -13.13 14.15 -18.72
CA ARG A 177 -14.08 13.25 -19.39
C ARG A 177 -13.56 12.99 -20.80
N PHE A 178 -12.89 11.87 -21.01
CA PHE A 178 -12.72 11.36 -22.36
C PHE A 178 -13.97 10.55 -22.71
N PRO A 179 -14.56 10.81 -23.86
CA PRO A 179 -15.70 10.02 -24.27
C PRO A 179 -15.22 8.58 -24.47
N LEU A 180 -15.56 7.70 -23.54
CA LEU A 180 -15.74 6.30 -23.86
C LEU A 180 -16.96 6.31 -24.79
N SER A 181 -16.70 6.51 -26.08
CA SER A 181 -17.77 6.61 -27.05
C SER A 181 -18.44 5.24 -27.09
N ARG A 182 -19.64 5.11 -26.54
CA ARG A 182 -20.43 3.86 -26.58
C ARG A 182 -20.47 3.25 -27.97
N ARG A 183 -20.27 4.06 -29.02
CA ARG A 183 -20.28 3.63 -30.42
C ARG A 183 -18.96 3.19 -30.97
N ASP A 184 -17.86 3.72 -30.46
CA ASP A 184 -16.49 3.42 -30.97
C ASP A 184 -15.86 2.25 -30.25
N PHE A 185 -16.27 1.94 -29.01
CA PHE A 185 -15.79 0.82 -28.21
C PHE A 185 -16.60 -0.47 -28.39
N PHE A 186 -17.85 -0.39 -28.73
CA PHE A 186 -18.71 -1.56 -28.95
C PHE A 186 -18.92 -1.73 -30.45
N GLY A 187 -18.05 -2.50 -31.09
CA GLY A 187 -18.19 -2.84 -32.51
C GLY A 187 -19.63 -3.10 -32.89
N VAL A 188 -19.99 -2.72 -34.13
CA VAL A 188 -21.25 -2.87 -34.85
C VAL A 188 -22.55 -2.76 -34.00
N PRO A 189 -23.35 -1.71 -34.19
CA PRO A 189 -24.68 -1.61 -33.60
C PRO A 189 -25.53 -2.80 -34.04
N GLY A 190 -25.92 -3.67 -33.10
CA GLY A 190 -26.77 -4.81 -33.40
C GLY A 190 -26.36 -6.14 -32.78
N ALA A 191 -25.19 -6.27 -32.17
CA ALA A 191 -24.87 -7.44 -31.41
C ALA A 191 -25.69 -7.48 -30.11
N GLU A 192 -26.81 -8.21 -30.13
CA GLU A 192 -27.57 -8.50 -28.91
C GLU A 192 -26.64 -9.24 -27.93
N SER A 193 -26.43 -8.67 -26.74
CA SER A 193 -25.70 -9.37 -25.66
C SER A 193 -26.35 -10.72 -25.38
N PRO A 194 -25.58 -11.81 -25.37
CA PRO A 194 -26.11 -13.12 -25.03
C PRO A 194 -26.51 -13.25 -23.56
N ILE A 195 -26.09 -12.32 -22.70
CA ILE A 195 -26.36 -12.36 -21.25
C ILE A 195 -27.43 -11.32 -20.94
N ARG A 196 -28.64 -11.80 -20.67
CA ARG A 196 -29.79 -10.98 -20.23
C ARG A 196 -29.91 -11.13 -18.72
N ASP A 197 -29.98 -9.99 -18.01
CA ASP A 197 -30.26 -10.03 -16.57
C ASP A 197 -31.73 -10.41 -16.35
N PRO A 198 -32.02 -11.56 -15.73
CA PRO A 198 -33.41 -12.00 -15.52
C PRO A 198 -34.17 -11.15 -14.50
N VAL A 199 -33.47 -10.26 -13.77
CA VAL A 199 -34.09 -9.46 -12.70
C VAL A 199 -34.72 -8.16 -13.21
N TYR A 200 -34.11 -7.51 -14.21
CA TYR A 200 -34.63 -6.24 -14.74
C TYR A 200 -35.40 -6.42 -16.01
N ILE A 201 -36.73 -6.25 -15.91
CA ILE A 201 -37.69 -6.33 -17.05
C ILE A 201 -38.01 -4.90 -17.49
N LEU A 202 -37.51 -4.48 -18.67
CA LEU A 202 -37.81 -3.19 -19.30
C LEU A 202 -39.26 -3.07 -19.74
N GLY A 203 -39.86 -4.21 -20.14
CA GLY A 203 -41.20 -4.23 -20.68
C GLY A 203 -41.55 -5.59 -21.25
N THR A 204 -42.57 -5.63 -22.08
CA THR A 204 -42.99 -6.83 -22.79
C THR A 204 -43.12 -6.55 -24.28
N ARG A 205 -42.87 -7.55 -25.12
CA ARG A 205 -43.07 -7.53 -26.56
C ARG A 205 -43.77 -8.81 -27.01
N ASP A 206 -44.30 -8.84 -28.22
CA ASP A 206 -44.92 -10.00 -28.78
C ASP A 206 -43.93 -11.18 -28.89
N TYR A 207 -44.32 -12.37 -28.42
CA TYR A 207 -43.48 -13.55 -28.40
C TYR A 207 -43.15 -14.00 -29.83
N GLN A 208 -41.90 -14.28 -30.08
CA GLN A 208 -41.41 -14.81 -31.35
C GLN A 208 -41.20 -16.34 -31.25
N PRO A 209 -41.79 -17.15 -32.18
CA PRO A 209 -41.55 -18.58 -32.21
C PRO A 209 -40.04 -18.92 -32.27
N GLY A 210 -39.62 -19.91 -31.48
CA GLY A 210 -38.24 -20.33 -31.38
C GLY A 210 -37.46 -19.76 -30.17
N ARG A 211 -38.06 -18.86 -29.39
CA ARG A 211 -37.46 -18.36 -28.14
C ARG A 211 -37.86 -19.24 -26.95
N PRO A 212 -37.00 -19.30 -25.89
CA PRO A 212 -37.27 -20.11 -24.71
C PRO A 212 -38.58 -19.70 -24.01
N ALA A 213 -39.49 -20.64 -23.77
CA ALA A 213 -40.77 -20.40 -23.10
C ALA A 213 -40.67 -19.82 -21.69
N LYS A 214 -39.52 -19.98 -21.01
CA LYS A 214 -39.23 -19.37 -19.70
C LYS A 214 -39.24 -17.84 -19.71
N HIS A 215 -39.16 -17.23 -20.89
CA HIS A 215 -39.19 -15.78 -21.06
C HIS A 215 -40.60 -15.22 -21.25
N ILE A 216 -41.64 -16.08 -21.33
CA ILE A 216 -43.02 -15.62 -21.46
C ILE A 216 -43.45 -14.89 -20.20
N HIS A 217 -44.05 -13.70 -20.40
CA HIS A 217 -44.62 -12.90 -19.33
C HIS A 217 -46.11 -13.16 -19.19
N TRP A 218 -46.51 -14.18 -18.43
CA TRP A 218 -47.88 -14.67 -18.32
C TRP A 218 -48.90 -13.58 -17.95
N LYS A 219 -48.54 -12.66 -17.03
CA LYS A 219 -49.42 -11.55 -16.63
C LYS A 219 -49.70 -10.57 -17.78
N ALA A 220 -48.73 -10.28 -18.63
CA ALA A 220 -48.87 -9.44 -19.78
C ALA A 220 -49.64 -10.18 -20.89
N THR A 221 -49.36 -11.47 -21.12
CA THR A 221 -50.08 -12.36 -22.04
C THR A 221 -51.57 -12.37 -21.72
N ALA A 222 -51.95 -12.52 -20.46
CA ALA A 222 -53.35 -12.51 -20.04
C ALA A 222 -54.05 -11.14 -20.31
N ARG A 223 -53.30 -10.03 -20.17
CA ARG A 223 -53.83 -8.68 -20.40
C ARG A 223 -53.98 -8.34 -21.89
N HIS A 224 -53.05 -8.79 -22.71
CA HIS A 224 -53.01 -8.43 -24.14
C HIS A 224 -53.62 -9.50 -25.05
N HIS A 225 -54.08 -10.63 -24.50
CA HIS A 225 -54.63 -11.78 -25.23
C HIS A 225 -53.72 -12.32 -26.35
N ARG A 226 -52.41 -12.07 -26.25
CA ARG A 226 -51.33 -12.51 -27.13
C ARG A 226 -50.12 -12.89 -26.31
N LEU A 227 -49.39 -13.91 -26.73
CA LEU A 227 -48.18 -14.32 -26.05
C LEU A 227 -47.18 -13.16 -26.01
N GLN A 228 -46.83 -12.74 -24.79
CA GLN A 228 -45.90 -11.66 -24.55
C GLN A 228 -44.61 -12.23 -23.92
N GLU A 229 -43.48 -11.85 -24.45
CA GLU A 229 -42.18 -12.18 -23.81
C GLU A 229 -41.63 -11.00 -23.02
N LYS A 230 -40.92 -11.32 -21.97
CA LYS A 230 -40.20 -10.34 -21.14
C LYS A 230 -39.08 -9.73 -21.96
N LEU A 231 -39.10 -8.42 -22.09
CA LEU A 231 -37.97 -7.66 -22.61
C LEU A 231 -37.03 -7.33 -21.45
N PHE A 232 -35.94 -8.04 -21.39
CA PHE A 232 -34.91 -7.80 -20.37
C PHE A 232 -34.05 -6.63 -20.78
N GLU A 233 -33.61 -5.83 -19.80
CA GLU A 233 -32.58 -4.83 -20.03
C GLU A 233 -31.29 -5.53 -20.43
N PRO A 234 -30.66 -5.17 -21.54
CA PRO A 234 -29.32 -5.63 -21.83
C PRO A 234 -28.37 -4.97 -20.80
N THR A 235 -28.17 -5.62 -19.67
CA THR A 235 -27.24 -5.14 -18.65
C THR A 235 -25.83 -5.52 -19.09
N GLU A 236 -25.35 -4.91 -20.13
CA GLU A 236 -23.93 -4.93 -20.44
C GLU A 236 -23.25 -3.82 -19.64
N HIS A 237 -22.73 -4.21 -18.50
CA HIS A 237 -21.72 -3.37 -17.85
C HIS A 237 -20.50 -3.32 -18.76
N GLU A 238 -20.05 -2.14 -19.05
CA GLU A 238 -18.82 -1.93 -19.81
C GLU A 238 -17.68 -2.66 -19.10
N LYS A 239 -17.02 -3.57 -19.83
CA LYS A 239 -15.89 -4.36 -19.31
C LYS A 239 -14.61 -3.70 -19.79
N ILE A 240 -13.83 -3.18 -18.88
CA ILE A 240 -12.63 -2.43 -19.20
C ILE A 240 -11.42 -3.10 -18.57
N LEU A 241 -10.44 -3.41 -19.41
CA LEU A 241 -9.14 -3.89 -19.00
C LEU A 241 -8.15 -2.74 -19.02
N LEU A 242 -7.57 -2.43 -17.86
CA LEU A 242 -6.42 -1.55 -17.75
C LEU A 242 -5.17 -2.38 -17.97
N SER A 243 -4.36 -2.06 -18.96
CA SER A 243 -3.10 -2.76 -19.23
C SER A 243 -1.93 -1.80 -19.10
N LEU A 244 -0.90 -2.18 -18.36
CA LEU A 244 0.30 -1.38 -18.15
C LEU A 244 1.54 -2.15 -18.61
N ASP A 245 2.25 -1.58 -19.57
CA ASP A 245 3.58 -2.05 -19.98
C ASP A 245 4.67 -1.27 -19.23
N VAL A 246 5.39 -1.99 -18.38
CA VAL A 246 6.46 -1.42 -17.54
C VAL A 246 7.81 -1.41 -18.25
N GLU A 247 7.97 -2.22 -19.32
CA GLU A 247 9.26 -2.41 -19.98
C GLU A 247 9.84 -1.11 -20.54
N GLY A 248 9.00 -0.30 -21.20
CA GLY A 248 9.41 0.99 -21.75
C GLY A 248 9.94 1.94 -20.69
N PHE A 249 9.27 2.03 -19.53
CA PHE A 249 9.69 2.87 -18.41
C PHE A 249 11.02 2.40 -17.81
N ALA A 250 11.18 1.09 -17.63
CA ALA A 250 12.41 0.51 -17.09
C ALA A 250 13.60 0.75 -18.01
N ARG A 251 13.42 0.57 -19.34
CA ARG A 251 14.44 0.82 -20.36
C ARG A 251 14.90 2.28 -20.39
N LEU A 252 13.97 3.22 -20.19
CA LEU A 252 14.24 4.66 -20.23
C LEU A 252 14.65 5.24 -18.88
N GLY A 253 14.60 4.46 -17.79
CA GLY A 253 14.83 4.96 -16.43
C GLY A 253 13.82 6.04 -15.98
N ALA A 254 12.60 6.02 -16.51
CA ALA A 254 11.62 7.07 -16.41
C ALA A 254 10.73 6.89 -15.15
N GLU A 255 11.32 6.95 -13.96
CA GLU A 255 10.59 6.72 -12.69
C GLU A 255 9.45 7.72 -12.46
N GLN A 256 9.67 9.00 -12.74
CA GLN A 256 8.63 10.02 -12.54
C GLN A 256 7.44 9.83 -13.48
N GLU A 257 7.71 9.46 -14.74
CA GLU A 257 6.68 9.18 -15.74
C GLU A 257 5.90 7.91 -15.37
N PHE A 258 6.59 6.90 -14.84
CA PHE A 258 5.97 5.69 -14.32
C PHE A 258 5.02 5.99 -13.14
N GLU A 259 5.46 6.78 -12.15
CA GLU A 259 4.62 7.18 -11.02
C GLU A 259 3.37 7.96 -11.49
N ARG A 260 3.53 8.91 -12.41
CA ARG A 260 2.39 9.65 -13.01
C ARG A 260 1.44 8.73 -13.77
N THR A 261 1.97 7.72 -14.45
CA THR A 261 1.13 6.74 -15.15
C THR A 261 0.30 5.92 -14.15
N LEU A 262 0.86 5.53 -13.02
CA LEU A 262 0.12 4.82 -11.97
C LEU A 262 -0.96 5.70 -11.32
N GLU A 263 -0.69 6.99 -11.12
CA GLU A 263 -1.71 7.96 -10.67
C GLU A 263 -2.85 8.09 -11.70
N ALA A 264 -2.52 8.14 -13.00
CA ALA A 264 -3.52 8.18 -14.05
C ALA A 264 -4.37 6.91 -14.08
N ILE A 265 -3.76 5.72 -14.00
CA ILE A 265 -4.46 4.43 -13.97
C ILE A 265 -5.39 4.36 -12.74
N ALA A 266 -4.90 4.73 -11.56
CA ALA A 266 -5.71 4.76 -10.34
C ALA A 266 -6.90 5.70 -10.46
N SER A 267 -6.68 6.89 -11.03
CA SER A 267 -7.72 7.90 -11.24
C SER A 267 -8.79 7.43 -12.23
N VAL A 268 -8.36 6.79 -13.31
CA VAL A 268 -9.26 6.17 -14.31
C VAL A 268 -10.04 5.01 -13.68
N ALA A 269 -9.38 4.14 -12.90
CA ALA A 269 -10.03 3.03 -12.22
C ALA A 269 -11.14 3.51 -11.26
N VAL A 270 -10.84 4.53 -10.43
CA VAL A 270 -11.83 5.14 -9.51
C VAL A 270 -13.01 5.72 -10.28
N ARG A 271 -12.74 6.37 -11.41
CA ARG A 271 -13.80 6.94 -12.24
C ARG A 271 -14.68 5.86 -12.86
N LEU A 272 -14.09 4.85 -13.48
CA LEU A 272 -14.82 3.74 -14.10
C LEU A 272 -15.66 2.96 -13.10
N ASP A 273 -15.15 2.76 -11.89
CA ASP A 273 -15.89 2.15 -10.79
C ASP A 273 -17.12 2.98 -10.41
N ARG A 274 -16.99 4.32 -10.32
CA ARG A 274 -18.13 5.24 -10.09
C ARG A 274 -19.14 5.25 -11.22
N GLU A 275 -18.70 5.06 -12.47
CA GLU A 275 -19.55 4.93 -13.64
C GLU A 275 -20.22 3.53 -13.74
N GLY A 276 -19.84 2.61 -12.83
CA GLY A 276 -20.40 1.27 -12.74
C GLY A 276 -19.85 0.28 -13.75
N CYS A 277 -18.68 0.55 -14.34
CA CYS A 277 -17.98 -0.35 -15.24
C CYS A 277 -17.36 -1.54 -14.49
N ALA A 278 -17.26 -2.69 -15.16
CA ALA A 278 -16.46 -3.81 -14.67
C ALA A 278 -15.00 -3.60 -15.07
N VAL A 279 -14.11 -3.40 -14.10
CA VAL A 279 -12.71 -3.04 -14.34
C VAL A 279 -11.77 -4.18 -13.96
N GLY A 280 -10.75 -4.43 -14.78
CA GLY A 280 -9.62 -5.31 -14.47
C GLY A 280 -8.29 -4.62 -14.68
N LEU A 281 -7.21 -5.20 -14.18
CA LEU A 281 -5.85 -4.68 -14.32
C LEU A 281 -4.91 -5.79 -14.74
N ILE A 282 -4.03 -5.54 -15.70
CA ILE A 282 -2.88 -6.38 -16.04
C ILE A 282 -1.64 -5.50 -16.17
N ALA A 283 -0.55 -5.91 -15.54
CA ALA A 283 0.74 -5.24 -15.62
C ALA A 283 1.89 -6.26 -15.59
N ASN A 284 2.97 -5.99 -16.36
CA ASN A 284 4.14 -6.86 -16.42
C ASN A 284 5.27 -6.49 -15.44
N GLY A 285 5.03 -5.56 -14.53
CA GLY A 285 5.99 -5.21 -13.47
C GLY A 285 6.02 -6.21 -12.32
N ALA A 286 7.07 -6.17 -11.50
CA ALA A 286 7.17 -6.98 -10.30
C ALA A 286 6.13 -6.56 -9.26
N PHE A 287 5.42 -7.56 -8.71
CA PHE A 287 4.35 -7.39 -7.74
C PHE A 287 4.67 -8.18 -6.46
N GLY A 288 5.20 -7.53 -5.44
CA GLY A 288 5.47 -8.17 -4.16
C GLY A 288 6.24 -9.51 -4.25
N GLY A 289 7.19 -9.63 -5.21
CA GLY A 289 7.96 -10.85 -5.46
C GLY A 289 7.29 -11.87 -6.42
N ARG A 290 6.12 -11.56 -6.98
CA ARG A 290 5.44 -12.36 -8.01
C ARG A 290 5.62 -11.76 -9.40
N THR A 291 5.53 -12.62 -10.42
CA THR A 291 5.58 -12.22 -11.84
C THR A 291 4.27 -11.57 -12.26
N GLY A 292 4.27 -10.25 -12.43
CA GLY A 292 3.14 -9.50 -12.94
C GLY A 292 1.98 -9.31 -11.95
N ALA A 293 1.20 -8.29 -12.18
CA ALA A 293 -0.07 -8.05 -11.50
C ALA A 293 -1.23 -8.35 -12.46
N ALA A 294 -2.12 -9.25 -12.10
CA ALA A 294 -3.33 -9.53 -12.84
C ALA A 294 -4.52 -9.52 -11.87
N VAL A 295 -5.39 -8.54 -12.05
CA VAL A 295 -6.69 -8.46 -11.36
C VAL A 295 -7.75 -8.73 -12.42
N PRO A 296 -8.52 -9.83 -12.32
CA PRO A 296 -9.53 -10.16 -13.31
C PRO A 296 -10.59 -9.06 -13.39
N ILE A 297 -11.23 -8.94 -14.55
CA ILE A 297 -12.31 -7.96 -14.75
C ILE A 297 -13.50 -8.35 -13.88
N GLY A 298 -13.94 -7.43 -13.05
CA GLY A 298 -15.03 -7.64 -12.11
C GLY A 298 -15.69 -6.35 -11.68
N ARG A 299 -16.82 -6.49 -10.97
CA ARG A 299 -17.59 -5.39 -10.40
C ARG A 299 -18.10 -5.81 -9.01
N HIS A 300 -17.23 -5.94 -8.06
CA HIS A 300 -17.59 -6.20 -6.67
C HIS A 300 -16.99 -5.14 -5.75
N PRO A 301 -17.49 -4.93 -4.55
CA PRO A 301 -17.04 -3.85 -3.66
C PRO A 301 -15.54 -3.85 -3.35
N GLN A 302 -14.87 -5.01 -3.44
CA GLN A 302 -13.43 -5.14 -3.22
C GLN A 302 -12.61 -4.98 -4.52
N GLN A 303 -13.24 -4.76 -5.68
CA GLN A 303 -12.54 -4.69 -6.95
C GLN A 303 -11.60 -3.50 -7.02
N LEU A 304 -12.12 -2.30 -6.76
CA LEU A 304 -11.33 -1.08 -6.74
C LEU A 304 -10.20 -1.10 -5.69
N PRO A 305 -10.45 -1.46 -4.41
CA PRO A 305 -9.37 -1.65 -3.44
C PRO A 305 -8.28 -2.62 -3.91
N THR A 306 -8.66 -3.73 -4.57
CA THR A 306 -7.70 -4.72 -5.09
C THR A 306 -6.84 -4.14 -6.20
N ILE A 307 -7.43 -3.35 -7.12
CA ILE A 307 -6.69 -2.66 -8.19
C ILE A 307 -5.72 -1.64 -7.60
N LEU A 308 -6.19 -0.80 -6.65
CA LEU A 308 -5.34 0.20 -6.00
C LEU A 308 -4.19 -0.43 -5.22
N GLU A 309 -4.44 -1.55 -4.53
CA GLU A 309 -3.39 -2.31 -3.82
C GLU A 309 -2.39 -2.92 -4.81
N ALA A 310 -2.86 -3.45 -5.95
CA ALA A 310 -1.99 -3.94 -7.01
C ALA A 310 -1.07 -2.83 -7.52
N LEU A 311 -1.61 -1.65 -7.81
CA LEU A 311 -0.84 -0.49 -8.25
C LEU A 311 0.13 0.00 -7.17
N ALA A 312 -0.24 -0.05 -5.89
CA ALA A 312 0.64 0.32 -4.78
C ALA A 312 1.85 -0.60 -4.65
N ARG A 313 1.67 -1.90 -4.92
CA ARG A 313 2.72 -2.92 -4.83
C ARG A 313 3.59 -3.02 -6.08
N LEU A 314 3.16 -2.42 -7.20
CA LEU A 314 3.83 -2.55 -8.49
C LEU A 314 5.14 -1.75 -8.50
N SER A 315 6.22 -2.38 -8.95
CA SER A 315 7.53 -1.75 -9.13
C SER A 315 7.92 -1.69 -10.62
N MET A 316 8.79 -0.75 -10.96
CA MET A 316 9.31 -0.52 -12.33
C MET A 316 10.36 -1.57 -12.74
N LYS A 317 10.11 -2.85 -12.39
CA LYS A 317 10.95 -3.99 -12.82
C LYS A 317 10.13 -4.91 -13.69
N PRO A 318 10.39 -4.98 -15.01
CA PRO A 318 9.69 -5.91 -15.89
C PRO A 318 10.07 -7.34 -15.51
N MET A 319 9.09 -8.22 -15.36
CA MET A 319 9.28 -9.62 -14.98
C MET A 319 8.96 -10.59 -16.12
N ALA A 320 8.13 -10.19 -17.08
CA ALA A 320 7.72 -10.97 -18.23
C ALA A 320 7.25 -10.03 -19.33
N LEU A 321 7.06 -10.54 -20.53
CA LEU A 321 6.39 -9.80 -21.60
C LEU A 321 4.91 -9.62 -21.26
N LEU A 322 4.38 -8.42 -21.44
CA LEU A 322 2.95 -8.15 -21.16
C LEU A 322 2.04 -9.10 -21.96
N LEU A 323 2.42 -9.40 -23.20
CA LEU A 323 1.70 -10.33 -24.06
C LEU A 323 1.60 -11.74 -23.47
N ASP A 324 2.64 -12.23 -22.80
CA ASP A 324 2.64 -13.57 -22.18
C ASP A 324 1.71 -13.61 -20.98
N ILE A 325 1.66 -12.54 -20.20
CA ILE A 325 0.72 -12.42 -19.06
C ILE A 325 -0.72 -12.40 -19.59
N ILE A 326 -0.99 -11.65 -20.65
CA ILE A 326 -2.32 -11.60 -21.28
C ILE A 326 -2.73 -12.97 -21.83
N ARG A 327 -1.82 -13.72 -22.44
CA ARG A 327 -2.08 -15.07 -22.98
C ARG A 327 -2.23 -16.14 -21.88
N GLY A 328 -1.45 -16.03 -20.84
CA GLY A 328 -1.46 -16.96 -19.70
C GLY A 328 -2.60 -16.70 -18.70
N GLY A 329 -3.19 -15.51 -18.72
CA GLY A 329 -4.37 -15.17 -17.93
C GLY A 329 -5.63 -15.81 -18.51
N ASN A 330 -6.65 -16.00 -17.68
CA ASN A 330 -7.97 -16.46 -18.09
C ASN A 330 -8.47 -15.64 -19.28
N HIS A 331 -9.15 -16.34 -20.21
CA HIS A 331 -9.70 -15.77 -21.44
C HIS A 331 -10.32 -14.39 -21.22
N LEU A 332 -9.91 -13.42 -22.04
CA LEU A 332 -10.52 -12.10 -22.07
C LEU A 332 -12.04 -12.27 -22.25
N PRO A 333 -12.87 -11.72 -21.37
CA PRO A 333 -14.31 -11.85 -21.51
C PRO A 333 -14.76 -11.16 -22.80
N TRP A 334 -15.83 -11.67 -23.37
CA TRP A 334 -16.43 -11.06 -24.56
C TRP A 334 -16.87 -9.62 -24.30
N GLY A 335 -16.71 -8.71 -25.28
CA GLY A 335 -17.11 -7.31 -25.16
C GLY A 335 -16.19 -6.46 -24.27
N VAL A 336 -14.94 -6.87 -24.08
CA VAL A 336 -13.94 -6.10 -23.32
C VAL A 336 -13.34 -5.01 -24.20
N SER A 337 -13.14 -3.83 -23.62
CA SER A 337 -12.33 -2.73 -24.18
C SER A 337 -11.05 -2.60 -23.37
N CYS A 338 -9.94 -2.25 -24.00
CA CYS A 338 -8.66 -2.11 -23.33
C CYS A 338 -8.22 -0.65 -23.30
N LEU A 339 -7.78 -0.19 -22.12
CA LEU A 339 -7.03 1.05 -21.95
C LEU A 339 -5.59 0.67 -21.65
N GLY A 340 -4.72 0.87 -22.66
CA GLY A 340 -3.29 0.59 -22.56
C GLY A 340 -2.53 1.80 -22.03
N PHE A 341 -1.51 1.54 -21.23
CA PHE A 341 -0.59 2.55 -20.70
C PHE A 341 0.84 2.08 -20.90
N SER A 342 1.66 2.92 -21.51
CA SER A 342 3.07 2.63 -21.80
C SER A 342 3.92 3.90 -21.82
N ALA A 343 5.23 3.76 -21.78
CA ALA A 343 6.14 4.87 -21.99
C ALA A 343 6.14 5.33 -23.46
N ASP A 344 6.13 4.36 -24.38
CA ASP A 344 6.14 4.56 -25.83
C ASP A 344 5.20 3.55 -26.52
N SER A 345 5.06 3.68 -27.83
CA SER A 345 4.24 2.79 -28.69
C SER A 345 5.04 1.64 -29.31
N GLY A 346 6.33 1.52 -29.02
CA GLY A 346 7.24 0.54 -29.59
C GLY A 346 7.32 -0.79 -28.86
N GLY A 347 8.17 -1.69 -29.35
CA GLY A 347 8.59 -2.91 -28.65
C GLY A 347 7.46 -3.86 -28.26
N GLY A 348 7.42 -4.19 -26.97
CA GLY A 348 6.41 -5.09 -26.35
C GLY A 348 4.99 -4.60 -26.53
N THR A 349 4.78 -3.28 -26.45
CA THR A 349 3.47 -2.63 -26.59
C THR A 349 2.87 -2.87 -27.98
N ALA A 350 3.66 -2.77 -29.06
CA ALA A 350 3.19 -3.04 -30.42
C ALA A 350 2.67 -4.48 -30.59
N SER A 351 3.36 -5.47 -30.00
CA SER A 351 2.93 -6.87 -30.03
C SER A 351 1.59 -7.10 -29.31
N VAL A 352 1.35 -6.36 -28.25
CA VAL A 352 0.07 -6.39 -27.52
C VAL A 352 -1.05 -5.75 -28.33
N LEU A 353 -0.78 -4.64 -29.00
CA LEU A 353 -1.74 -3.97 -29.88
C LEU A 353 -2.14 -4.88 -31.03
N ASP A 354 -1.20 -5.54 -31.70
CA ASP A 354 -1.47 -6.51 -32.75
C ASP A 354 -2.32 -7.69 -32.25
N TYR A 355 -2.05 -8.17 -31.07
CA TYR A 355 -2.83 -9.26 -30.47
C TYR A 355 -4.30 -8.84 -30.21
N PHE A 356 -4.52 -7.63 -29.71
CA PHE A 356 -5.88 -7.10 -29.52
C PHE A 356 -6.58 -6.81 -30.82
N ALA A 357 -5.88 -6.24 -31.81
CA ALA A 357 -6.44 -5.98 -33.14
C ALA A 357 -6.94 -7.27 -33.83
N ARG A 358 -6.16 -8.37 -33.77
CA ARG A 358 -6.58 -9.68 -34.31
C ARG A 358 -7.81 -10.26 -33.61
N ARG A 359 -8.09 -9.85 -32.38
CA ARG A 359 -9.25 -10.28 -31.59
C ARG A 359 -10.40 -9.29 -31.64
N HIS A 360 -10.29 -8.23 -32.42
CA HIS A 360 -11.27 -7.15 -32.49
C HIS A 360 -11.58 -6.50 -31.14
N VAL A 361 -10.57 -6.43 -30.25
CA VAL A 361 -10.68 -5.73 -28.97
C VAL A 361 -10.30 -4.26 -29.21
N PRO A 362 -11.20 -3.32 -28.97
CA PRO A 362 -10.88 -1.89 -29.12
C PRO A 362 -9.87 -1.48 -28.03
N VAL A 363 -8.81 -0.75 -28.45
CA VAL A 363 -7.74 -0.29 -27.57
C VAL A 363 -7.53 1.21 -27.73
N ILE A 364 -7.51 1.93 -26.60
CA ILE A 364 -6.91 3.27 -26.54
C ILE A 364 -5.59 3.14 -25.79
N LEU A 365 -4.53 3.60 -26.41
CA LEU A 365 -3.18 3.59 -25.82
C LEU A 365 -2.82 4.99 -25.34
N PHE A 366 -2.49 5.10 -24.05
CA PHE A 366 -1.96 6.31 -23.45
C PHE A 366 -0.46 6.18 -23.28
N VAL A 367 0.28 7.11 -23.88
CA VAL A 367 1.74 7.13 -23.84
C VAL A 367 2.25 8.40 -23.18
N THR A 368 3.38 8.30 -22.49
CA THR A 368 4.08 9.47 -21.94
C THR A 368 4.92 10.17 -22.98
N ARG A 369 5.44 9.40 -23.97
CA ARG A 369 6.23 9.90 -25.09
C ARG A 369 5.57 9.48 -26.41
N PRO A 370 4.71 10.33 -26.98
CA PRO A 370 4.09 10.02 -28.27
C PRO A 370 5.15 9.97 -29.36
N GLU A 371 5.29 8.81 -29.98
CA GLU A 371 6.03 8.63 -31.22
C GLU A 371 5.03 8.45 -32.36
N ASP A 372 5.28 9.05 -33.51
CA ASP A 372 4.42 8.91 -34.68
C ASP A 372 4.44 7.47 -35.20
N GLY A 373 3.32 6.78 -35.24
CA GLY A 373 3.19 5.59 -36.06
C GLY A 373 2.72 4.27 -35.44
N ALA A 374 1.80 4.24 -34.47
CA ALA A 374 1.13 2.98 -34.12
C ALA A 374 -0.08 2.74 -35.05
N PRO A 375 -0.06 1.75 -35.98
CA PRO A 375 -1.02 1.66 -37.07
C PRO A 375 -2.44 1.15 -36.67
N HIS A 376 -2.65 0.69 -35.44
CA HIS A 376 -3.89 -0.02 -35.08
C HIS A 376 -4.52 0.40 -33.74
N ALA A 377 -4.09 1.51 -33.13
CA ALA A 377 -4.66 1.99 -31.87
C ALA A 377 -4.88 3.51 -31.90
N ASP A 378 -5.90 3.97 -31.16
CA ASP A 378 -6.06 5.39 -30.83
C ASP A 378 -4.98 5.75 -29.78
N VAL A 379 -3.87 6.32 -30.25
CA VAL A 379 -2.76 6.72 -29.37
C VAL A 379 -2.96 8.13 -28.87
N ARG A 380 -2.97 8.30 -27.56
CA ARG A 380 -3.17 9.61 -26.92
C ARG A 380 -2.04 9.89 -25.91
N PRO A 381 -1.64 11.15 -25.74
CA PRO A 381 -0.72 11.51 -24.68
C PRO A 381 -1.37 11.29 -23.31
N LEU A 382 -0.60 10.78 -22.34
CA LEU A 382 -1.07 10.52 -20.96
C LEU A 382 -1.68 11.78 -20.33
N GLU A 383 -1.13 12.95 -20.63
CA GLU A 383 -1.62 14.24 -20.10
C GLU A 383 -3.05 14.58 -20.56
N SER A 384 -3.56 13.96 -21.63
CA SER A 384 -4.93 14.16 -22.07
C SER A 384 -5.98 13.61 -21.10
N ILE A 385 -5.60 12.70 -20.19
CA ILE A 385 -6.48 12.14 -19.18
C ILE A 385 -6.55 13.01 -17.94
N LEU A 386 -5.42 13.60 -17.54
CA LEU A 386 -5.28 14.34 -16.29
C LEU A 386 -5.75 15.78 -16.49
N LEU A 387 -6.65 16.26 -15.64
CA LEU A 387 -6.92 17.68 -15.56
C LEU A 387 -5.63 18.37 -15.09
N LYS A 388 -5.12 19.34 -15.86
CA LYS A 388 -4.02 20.20 -15.40
C LYS A 388 -4.45 20.80 -14.06
N GLU A 389 -3.71 20.51 -13.00
CA GLU A 389 -3.84 21.29 -11.76
C GLU A 389 -3.66 22.76 -12.13
N ARG A 390 -4.71 23.55 -12.02
CA ARG A 390 -4.56 25.00 -12.03
C ARG A 390 -3.68 25.30 -10.84
N ALA A 391 -2.45 25.76 -11.11
CA ALA A 391 -1.59 26.33 -10.10
C ALA A 391 -2.41 27.38 -9.34
N ALA A 392 -2.71 27.08 -8.07
CA ALA A 392 -3.32 28.03 -7.15
C ALA A 392 -2.23 28.84 -6.46
#